data_2650b61c01cabd97af6da775519bf4da
#
_entry.id   2650b61c01cabd97af6da775519bf4da
#
_cell.length_a   1.000
_cell.length_b   1.000
_cell.length_c   1.000
_cell.angle_alpha   90.00
_cell.angle_beta   90.00
_cell.angle_gamma   90.00
#
_symmetry.space_group_name_H-M   'P 1'
#
loop_
_entity.id
_entity.type
_entity.pdbx_description
1 polymer ?
#
loop_
_entity_poly.entity_id
_entity_poly.type
_entity_poly.pdbx_seq_one_letter_code
_entity_poly.pdbx_strand_id
1 'polypeptide(L)'
;MREATGGVLLLQLVIVILTVFVFFIASVMQYTRVYRINGTVINAIERSEGGIRDQDEFEAVLGTAGYDGPYKLCKCQSSNKGTFYTLEIYAAFTMLPQFFSISVPIRGNTRSIESGIFYRSEQSELFGAGSSSTDDACGTNTTTKGCITR
;
A
#
# COMPACT_ATOMS: atom_id res chain seq x y z
N MET A 1 21.49 -18.78 48.02
CA MET A 1 20.71 -19.20 46.82
C MET A 1 19.66 -18.15 46.36
N ARG A 2 19.24 -17.21 47.16
CA ARG A 2 18.22 -16.19 46.75
C ARG A 2 18.78 -15.10 45.80
N GLU A 3 20.03 -14.76 45.88
CA GLU A 3 20.64 -13.69 45.04
C GLU A 3 20.90 -14.12 43.58
N ALA A 4 21.21 -15.40 43.36
CA ALA A 4 21.43 -15.92 42.00
C ALA A 4 20.16 -15.91 41.15
N THR A 5 19.00 -16.13 41.74
CA THR A 5 17.71 -16.14 41.05
C THR A 5 17.30 -14.75 40.57
N GLY A 6 17.60 -13.69 41.32
CA GLY A 6 17.31 -12.30 40.93
C GLY A 6 18.13 -11.84 39.72
N GLY A 7 19.39 -12.22 39.63
CA GLY A 7 20.25 -11.88 38.48
C GLY A 7 19.81 -12.54 37.18
N VAL A 8 19.39 -13.79 37.22
CA VAL A 8 18.87 -14.50 36.04
C VAL A 8 17.57 -13.89 35.54
N LEU A 9 16.66 -13.54 36.45
CA LEU A 9 15.39 -12.87 36.09
C LEU A 9 15.63 -11.50 35.41
N LEU A 10 16.57 -10.72 35.97
CA LEU A 10 16.91 -9.42 35.41
C LEU A 10 17.55 -9.55 34.02
N LEU A 11 18.47 -10.51 33.82
CA LEU A 11 19.07 -10.79 32.54
C LEU A 11 18.01 -11.22 31.51
N GLN A 12 17.08 -12.08 31.89
CA GLN A 12 16.01 -12.53 31.00
C GLN A 12 15.11 -11.36 30.59
N LEU A 13 14.79 -10.46 31.51
CA LEU A 13 13.99 -9.26 31.22
C LEU A 13 14.70 -8.34 30.23
N VAL A 14 16.01 -8.12 30.38
CA VAL A 14 16.81 -7.32 29.46
C VAL A 14 16.80 -7.93 28.05
N ILE A 15 16.97 -9.26 27.93
CA ILE A 15 16.94 -9.94 26.64
C ILE A 15 15.57 -9.75 25.95
N VAL A 16 14.47 -9.88 26.69
CA VAL A 16 13.12 -9.67 26.14
C VAL A 16 12.96 -8.25 25.63
N ILE A 17 13.38 -7.24 26.42
CA ILE A 17 13.29 -5.83 26.00
C ILE A 17 14.10 -5.59 24.74
N LEU A 18 15.35 -6.09 24.68
CA LEU A 18 16.19 -5.94 23.49
C LEU A 18 15.56 -6.61 22.25
N THR A 19 15.00 -7.79 22.41
CA THR A 19 14.32 -8.50 21.31
C THR A 19 13.14 -7.70 20.77
N VAL A 20 12.29 -7.16 21.65
CA VAL A 20 11.17 -6.30 21.26
C VAL A 20 11.64 -5.04 20.53
N PHE A 21 12.74 -4.43 21.01
CA PHE A 21 13.29 -3.22 20.40
C PHE A 21 13.85 -3.47 18.99
N VAL A 22 14.63 -4.53 18.81
CA VAL A 22 15.14 -4.94 17.48
C VAL A 22 13.99 -5.21 16.52
N PHE A 23 12.97 -5.87 17.01
CA PHE A 23 11.77 -6.17 16.24
C PHE A 23 11.02 -4.89 15.80
N PHE A 24 10.87 -3.92 16.69
CA PHE A 24 10.26 -2.63 16.38
C PHE A 24 11.04 -1.89 15.27
N ILE A 25 12.38 -1.86 15.36
CA ILE A 25 13.22 -1.22 14.34
C ILE A 25 13.02 -1.91 12.97
N ALA A 26 13.02 -3.25 12.93
CA ALA A 26 12.80 -3.99 11.70
C ALA A 26 11.44 -3.67 11.05
N SER A 27 10.39 -3.55 11.86
CA SER A 27 9.05 -3.18 11.40
C SER A 27 9.00 -1.77 10.80
N VAL A 28 9.66 -0.81 11.43
CA VAL A 28 9.75 0.57 10.92
C VAL A 28 10.48 0.61 9.58
N MET A 29 11.56 -0.16 9.43
CA MET A 29 12.29 -0.21 8.15
C MET A 29 11.44 -0.79 7.02
N GLN A 30 10.68 -1.85 7.28
CA GLN A 30 9.76 -2.43 6.29
C GLN A 30 8.66 -1.44 5.89
N TYR A 31 8.04 -0.79 6.86
CA TYR A 31 7.02 0.25 6.61
C TYR A 31 7.57 1.38 5.73
N THR A 32 8.75 1.90 6.07
CA THR A 32 9.39 2.98 5.32
C THR A 32 9.69 2.58 3.88
N ARG A 33 10.11 1.32 3.67
CA ARG A 33 10.35 0.79 2.32
C ARG A 33 9.07 0.80 1.48
N VAL A 34 7.98 0.24 2.01
CA VAL A 34 6.69 0.19 1.29
C VAL A 34 6.14 1.59 1.05
N TYR A 35 6.28 2.49 2.01
CA TYR A 35 5.89 3.89 1.85
C TYR A 35 6.64 4.59 0.70
N ARG A 36 7.95 4.36 0.57
CA ARG A 36 8.75 4.89 -0.55
C ARG A 36 8.31 4.30 -1.88
N ILE A 37 8.03 3.00 -1.94
CA ILE A 37 7.52 2.34 -3.14
C ILE A 37 6.21 2.99 -3.58
N ASN A 38 5.27 3.19 -2.66
CA ASN A 38 4.00 3.85 -2.95
C ASN A 38 4.22 5.25 -3.57
N GLY A 39 5.08 6.07 -2.98
CA GLY A 39 5.43 7.38 -3.53
C GLY A 39 6.08 7.31 -4.92
N THR A 40 6.95 6.33 -5.16
CA THR A 40 7.59 6.13 -6.46
C THR A 40 6.58 5.74 -7.54
N VAL A 41 5.66 4.83 -7.23
CA VAL A 41 4.61 4.38 -8.16
C VAL A 41 3.63 5.52 -8.46
N ILE A 42 3.21 6.29 -7.47
CA ILE A 42 2.35 7.46 -7.66
C ILE A 42 3.03 8.48 -8.57
N ASN A 43 4.30 8.80 -8.33
CA ASN A 43 5.07 9.70 -9.19
C ASN A 43 5.21 9.16 -10.63
N ALA A 44 5.35 7.85 -10.80
CA ALA A 44 5.38 7.22 -12.11
C ALA A 44 4.04 7.37 -12.84
N ILE A 45 2.92 7.14 -12.15
CA ILE A 45 1.57 7.36 -12.67
C ILE A 45 1.39 8.82 -13.10
N GLU A 46 1.78 9.78 -12.26
CA GLU A 46 1.65 11.21 -12.55
C GLU A 46 2.51 11.66 -13.72
N ARG A 47 3.70 11.08 -13.89
CA ARG A 47 4.59 11.41 -15.01
C ARG A 47 4.14 10.80 -16.32
N SER A 48 3.50 9.64 -16.27
CA SER A 48 3.03 8.95 -17.47
C SER A 48 1.81 9.64 -18.11
N GLU A 49 1.08 10.48 -17.38
CA GLU A 49 -0.10 11.25 -17.82
C GLU A 49 -0.97 10.51 -18.87
N GLY A 50 -1.32 9.25 -18.58
CA GLY A 50 -2.07 8.38 -19.49
C GLY A 50 -1.20 7.48 -20.38
N GLY A 51 0.10 7.39 -20.13
CA GLY A 51 1.02 6.49 -20.84
C GLY A 51 0.91 5.02 -20.42
N ILE A 52 0.35 4.73 -19.24
CA ILE A 52 0.09 3.36 -18.79
C ILE A 52 -1.18 2.88 -19.51
N ARG A 53 -1.04 1.87 -20.37
CA ARG A 53 -2.09 1.44 -21.30
C ARG A 53 -2.97 0.33 -20.74
N ASP A 54 -2.36 -0.56 -19.95
CA ASP A 54 -3.01 -1.77 -19.45
C ASP A 54 -2.51 -2.14 -18.05
N GLN A 55 -3.11 -3.17 -17.48
CA GLN A 55 -2.78 -3.65 -16.15
C GLN A 55 -1.38 -4.27 -16.11
N ASP A 56 -0.95 -4.94 -17.19
CA ASP A 56 0.36 -5.61 -17.25
C ASP A 56 1.49 -4.58 -17.20
N GLU A 57 1.33 -3.45 -17.88
CA GLU A 57 2.29 -2.34 -17.84
C GLU A 57 2.33 -1.70 -16.44
N PHE A 58 1.18 -1.57 -15.77
CA PHE A 58 1.12 -1.09 -14.39
C PHE A 58 1.82 -2.05 -13.43
N GLU A 59 1.62 -3.36 -13.60
CA GLU A 59 2.31 -4.38 -12.79
C GLU A 59 3.82 -4.38 -13.04
N ALA A 60 4.25 -4.11 -14.27
CA ALA A 60 5.67 -3.92 -14.58
C ALA A 60 6.27 -2.70 -13.86
N VAL A 61 5.52 -1.61 -13.74
CA VAL A 61 5.93 -0.42 -12.94
C VAL A 61 6.06 -0.77 -11.46
N LEU A 62 5.11 -1.53 -10.90
CA LEU A 62 5.16 -2.03 -9.52
C LEU A 62 6.38 -2.94 -9.31
N GLY A 63 6.62 -3.88 -10.22
CA GLY A 63 7.77 -4.77 -10.18
C GLY A 63 9.10 -4.01 -10.25
N THR A 64 9.20 -2.98 -11.09
CA THR A 64 10.38 -2.11 -11.19
C THR A 64 10.61 -1.33 -9.89
N ALA A 65 9.53 -0.92 -9.20
CA ALA A 65 9.62 -0.30 -7.89
C ALA A 65 9.96 -1.30 -6.76
N GLY A 66 10.01 -2.60 -7.07
CA GLY A 66 10.35 -3.67 -6.13
C GLY A 66 9.17 -4.11 -5.25
N TYR A 67 7.96 -4.03 -5.77
CA TYR A 67 6.74 -4.49 -5.10
C TYR A 67 6.07 -5.61 -5.89
N ASP A 68 5.83 -6.74 -5.24
CA ASP A 68 5.16 -7.92 -5.80
C ASP A 68 4.02 -8.42 -4.87
N GLY A 69 3.45 -7.51 -4.10
CA GLY A 69 2.36 -7.79 -3.17
C GLY A 69 0.98 -7.43 -3.74
N PRO A 70 -0.07 -7.71 -2.98
CA PRO A 70 -1.42 -7.29 -3.34
C PRO A 70 -1.54 -5.77 -3.36
N TYR A 71 -2.26 -5.25 -4.34
CA TYR A 71 -2.53 -3.83 -4.49
C TYR A 71 -4.00 -3.58 -4.84
N LYS A 72 -4.46 -2.36 -4.58
CA LYS A 72 -5.77 -1.88 -5.00
C LYS A 72 -5.59 -0.49 -5.61
N LEU A 73 -5.95 -0.35 -6.87
CA LEU A 73 -5.92 0.92 -7.59
C LEU A 73 -7.35 1.34 -7.90
N CYS A 74 -7.79 2.46 -7.36
CA CYS A 74 -9.14 2.98 -7.54
C CYS A 74 -9.12 4.30 -8.31
N LYS A 75 -10.05 4.42 -9.27
CA LYS A 75 -10.34 5.69 -9.95
C LYS A 75 -11.38 6.45 -9.15
N CYS A 76 -11.02 7.64 -8.70
CA CYS A 76 -11.83 8.50 -7.87
C CYS A 76 -12.19 9.79 -8.61
N GLN A 77 -13.41 10.28 -8.41
CA GLN A 77 -13.85 11.54 -8.96
C GLN A 77 -14.38 12.45 -7.85
N SER A 78 -13.80 13.63 -7.74
CA SER A 78 -14.25 14.68 -6.82
C SER A 78 -14.79 15.87 -7.61
N SER A 79 -15.85 16.49 -7.13
CA SER A 79 -16.41 17.71 -7.72
C SER A 79 -15.41 18.87 -7.75
N ASN A 80 -14.49 18.92 -6.78
CA ASN A 80 -13.55 20.04 -6.62
C ASN A 80 -12.15 19.75 -7.20
N LYS A 81 -11.77 18.47 -7.31
CA LYS A 81 -10.41 18.07 -7.70
C LYS A 81 -10.32 17.37 -9.05
N GLY A 82 -11.49 17.09 -9.70
CA GLY A 82 -11.51 16.31 -10.92
C GLY A 82 -11.27 14.81 -10.69
N THR A 83 -10.68 14.14 -11.66
CA THR A 83 -10.36 12.71 -11.60
C THR A 83 -8.96 12.51 -11.02
N PHE A 84 -8.83 11.61 -10.06
CA PHE A 84 -7.55 11.18 -9.49
C PHE A 84 -7.57 9.69 -9.19
N TYR A 85 -6.39 9.12 -8.96
CA TYR A 85 -6.25 7.70 -8.65
C TYR A 85 -5.75 7.52 -7.22
N THR A 86 -6.33 6.56 -6.52
CA THR A 86 -5.89 6.15 -5.17
C THR A 86 -5.25 4.78 -5.29
N LEU A 87 -3.98 4.71 -4.94
CA LEU A 87 -3.23 3.47 -4.84
C LEU A 87 -3.15 3.04 -3.38
N GLU A 88 -3.58 1.82 -3.12
CA GLU A 88 -3.46 1.16 -1.83
C GLU A 88 -2.56 -0.06 -1.98
N ILE A 89 -1.44 -0.09 -1.28
CA ILE A 89 -0.52 -1.22 -1.21
C ILE A 89 -0.37 -1.67 0.24
N TYR A 90 -0.05 -2.94 0.44
CA TYR A 90 -0.05 -3.54 1.77
C TYR A 90 1.38 -3.82 2.25
N ALA A 91 1.74 -3.26 3.39
CA ALA A 91 2.95 -3.65 4.09
C ALA A 91 2.64 -4.89 4.95
N ALA A 92 3.18 -6.03 4.57
CA ALA A 92 3.04 -7.27 5.33
C ALA A 92 4.17 -7.37 6.36
N PHE A 93 3.80 -7.43 7.63
CA PHE A 93 4.72 -7.67 8.73
C PHE A 93 4.60 -9.12 9.19
N THR A 94 5.57 -9.95 8.85
CA THR A 94 5.67 -11.32 9.35
C THR A 94 6.48 -11.31 10.64
N MET A 95 5.80 -11.28 11.77
CA MET A 95 6.43 -11.11 13.08
C MET A 95 7.00 -12.37 13.71
N LEU A 96 6.48 -13.50 13.40
CA LEU A 96 6.95 -14.82 13.81
C LEU A 96 6.49 -15.81 12.74
N PRO A 97 7.30 -16.81 12.40
CA PRO A 97 7.03 -17.67 11.25
C PRO A 97 5.80 -18.55 11.44
N GLN A 98 4.63 -18.03 11.59
CA GLN A 98 3.33 -18.69 11.45
C GLN A 98 2.17 -18.12 12.28
N PHE A 99 2.41 -17.22 13.27
CA PHE A 99 1.34 -16.86 14.21
C PHE A 99 0.72 -15.46 14.00
N PHE A 100 1.45 -14.49 13.45
CA PHE A 100 0.91 -13.14 13.24
C PHE A 100 1.42 -12.53 11.94
N SER A 101 0.58 -12.48 10.91
CA SER A 101 0.77 -11.64 9.75
C SER A 101 -0.16 -10.42 9.87
N ILE A 102 0.42 -9.26 10.09
CA ILE A 102 -0.33 -8.00 10.10
C ILE A 102 -0.07 -7.32 8.75
N SER A 103 -1.11 -7.07 7.98
CA SER A 103 -1.03 -6.26 6.77
C SER A 103 -1.56 -4.86 7.06
N VAL A 104 -0.72 -3.86 6.86
CA VAL A 104 -1.09 -2.45 7.03
C VAL A 104 -1.26 -1.82 5.66
N PRO A 105 -2.45 -1.31 5.32
CA PRO A 105 -2.69 -0.63 4.06
C PRO A 105 -1.99 0.74 4.06
N ILE A 106 -1.22 1.02 3.03
CA ILE A 106 -0.60 2.31 2.77
C ILE A 106 -1.30 2.91 1.56
N ARG A 107 -2.02 4.00 1.77
CA ARG A 107 -2.78 4.71 0.74
C ARG A 107 -2.01 5.92 0.26
N GLY A 108 -2.03 6.12 -1.05
CA GLY A 108 -1.51 7.32 -1.68
C GLY A 108 -2.44 7.78 -2.79
N ASN A 109 -2.58 9.08 -2.95
CA ASN A 109 -3.41 9.69 -3.97
C ASN A 109 -2.54 10.42 -4.99
N THR A 110 -2.88 10.30 -6.28
CA THR A 110 -2.29 11.14 -7.31
C THR A 110 -2.90 12.55 -7.26
N ARG A 111 -2.24 13.51 -7.87
CA ARG A 111 -2.89 14.77 -8.26
C ARG A 111 -4.00 14.49 -9.30
N SER A 112 -4.80 15.51 -9.59
CA SER A 112 -5.81 15.42 -10.65
C SER A 112 -5.15 15.15 -12.01
N ILE A 113 -5.64 14.13 -12.72
CA ILE A 113 -5.15 13.73 -14.05
C ILE A 113 -6.34 13.85 -15.01
N GLU A 114 -6.24 14.76 -15.98
CA GLU A 114 -7.32 15.00 -16.95
C GLU A 114 -7.44 13.84 -17.95
N SER A 115 -6.32 13.33 -18.44
CA SER A 115 -6.28 12.17 -19.33
C SER A 115 -6.16 10.91 -18.50
N GLY A 116 -7.08 10.04 -18.37
CA GLY A 116 -6.98 8.80 -17.58
C GLY A 116 -5.68 8.00 -17.85
N ILE A 117 -5.27 7.17 -16.92
CA ILE A 117 -4.05 6.34 -17.06
C ILE A 117 -4.22 5.18 -18.03
N PHE A 118 -5.40 4.67 -18.26
CA PHE A 118 -5.67 3.61 -19.22
C PHE A 118 -6.36 4.21 -20.44
N TYR A 119 -5.62 4.40 -21.54
CA TYR A 119 -6.05 5.23 -22.68
C TYR A 119 -6.98 4.54 -23.68
N ARG A 120 -7.38 3.28 -23.49
CA ARG A 120 -8.18 2.55 -24.46
C ARG A 120 -9.59 2.21 -23.94
N SER A 121 -10.51 1.93 -24.85
CA SER A 121 -11.91 1.56 -24.65
C SER A 121 -12.19 0.48 -23.58
N GLU A 122 -11.18 -0.20 -23.10
CA GLU A 122 -11.18 -1.10 -21.96
C GLU A 122 -11.30 -0.41 -20.60
N GLN A 123 -11.17 0.92 -20.56
CA GLN A 123 -11.28 1.69 -19.32
C GLN A 123 -12.65 1.53 -18.64
N SER A 124 -13.69 1.26 -19.41
CA SER A 124 -15.02 0.96 -18.90
C SER A 124 -15.16 -0.49 -18.43
N GLU A 125 -14.35 -1.41 -18.96
CA GLU A 125 -14.35 -2.82 -18.54
C GLU A 125 -13.42 -3.07 -17.36
N LEU A 126 -12.22 -2.50 -17.37
CA LEU A 126 -11.25 -2.66 -16.28
C LEU A 126 -11.71 -2.01 -14.96
N PHE A 127 -12.27 -0.81 -15.03
CA PHE A 127 -12.87 -0.16 -13.88
C PHE A 127 -14.37 -0.42 -13.80
N GLY A 128 -14.81 -1.60 -14.17
CA GLY A 128 -16.15 -2.16 -14.22
C GLY A 128 -17.31 -1.25 -13.76
N ALA A 129 -18.29 -1.08 -14.61
CA ALA A 129 -19.54 -0.36 -14.30
C ALA A 129 -20.38 -0.99 -13.16
N GLY A 130 -19.83 -1.93 -12.40
CA GLY A 130 -20.56 -2.80 -11.48
C GLY A 130 -20.11 -2.83 -10.03
N SER A 131 -19.01 -2.22 -9.66
CA SER A 131 -18.59 -2.20 -8.25
C SER A 131 -18.88 -0.84 -7.61
N SER A 132 -20.15 -0.55 -7.40
CA SER A 132 -20.60 0.38 -6.37
C SER A 132 -20.33 -0.25 -4.99
N SER A 133 -19.08 -0.61 -4.71
CA SER A 133 -18.71 -0.88 -3.34
C SER A 133 -18.56 0.48 -2.66
N THR A 134 -19.30 0.66 -1.59
CA THR A 134 -19.15 1.70 -0.57
C THR A 134 -17.79 1.57 0.14
N ASP A 135 -16.75 1.22 -0.60
CA ASP A 135 -15.40 1.20 -0.09
C ASP A 135 -14.90 2.63 -0.01
N ASP A 136 -14.61 3.08 1.20
CA ASP A 136 -14.01 4.39 1.53
C ASP A 136 -12.61 4.60 0.93
N ALA A 137 -12.27 3.89 -0.15
CA ALA A 137 -10.97 3.97 -0.80
C ALA A 137 -10.66 5.39 -1.30
N CYS A 138 -11.68 6.12 -1.72
CA CYS A 138 -11.55 7.47 -2.25
C CYS A 138 -11.74 8.58 -1.22
N GLY A 139 -12.14 8.24 0.01
CA GLY A 139 -12.44 9.20 1.07
C GLY A 139 -13.83 9.85 0.98
N THR A 140 -14.16 10.63 2.00
CA THR A 140 -15.45 11.34 2.11
C THR A 140 -15.61 12.39 1.02
N ASN A 141 -16.80 12.49 0.42
CA ASN A 141 -17.16 13.42 -0.67
C ASN A 141 -16.52 13.12 -2.04
N THR A 142 -16.17 11.88 -2.31
CA THR A 142 -15.66 11.44 -3.61
C THR A 142 -16.45 10.24 -4.10
N THR A 143 -16.62 10.13 -5.42
CA THR A 143 -17.28 8.99 -6.05
C THR A 143 -16.24 8.05 -6.58
N THR A 144 -16.27 6.79 -6.14
CA THR A 144 -15.44 5.72 -6.68
C THR A 144 -16.02 5.27 -8.02
N LYS A 145 -15.25 5.35 -9.09
CA LYS A 145 -15.68 4.95 -10.45
C LYS A 145 -15.32 3.51 -10.79
N GLY A 146 -14.51 2.88 -9.97
CA GLY A 146 -14.07 1.50 -10.13
C GLY A 146 -12.70 1.26 -9.51
N CYS A 147 -12.41 0.01 -9.17
CA CYS A 147 -11.13 -0.40 -8.58
C CYS A 147 -10.60 -1.65 -9.29
N ILE A 148 -9.29 -1.70 -9.44
CA ILE A 148 -8.52 -2.88 -9.87
C ILE A 148 -7.80 -3.42 -8.64
N THR A 149 -7.89 -4.72 -8.42
CA THR A 149 -7.22 -5.42 -7.32
C THR A 149 -6.45 -6.62 -7.85
N ARG A 150 -5.29 -6.88 -7.24
CA ARG A 150 -4.53 -8.12 -7.42
C ARG A 150 -4.39 -8.83 -6.09
#